data_e6175784a8f6cd9c91cf276dcc287b48
#
_entry.id   e6175784a8f6cd9c91cf276dcc287b48
#
_cell.length_a   1.000
_cell.length_b   1.000
_cell.length_c   1.000
_cell.angle_alpha   90.00
_cell.angle_beta   90.00
_cell.angle_gamma   90.00
#
_symmetry.space_group_name_H-M   'P 1'
#
loop_
_entity.id
_entity.type
_entity.pdbx_description
1 polymer ?
#
loop_
_entity_poly.entity_id
_entity_poly.type
_entity_poly.pdbx_seq_one_letter_code
_entity_poly.pdbx_strand_id
1 'polypeptide(L)'
;VSFFRQLPWEMEEAARVDGATRGQAFRLVLLPLAAPALFTTAILAFIATWNEFMLAKQLSSNATEPVTVAIARFSGPSAFEYPYAAIMAAGTLVTIPLVIMVLVFQRRIVAGLTAGGVKA
;
A
#
# COMPACT_ATOMS: atom_id res chain seq x y z
N VAL A 1 -11.23 9.04 -3.83
CA VAL A 1 -12.05 10.28 -3.91
C VAL A 1 -13.44 10.05 -3.34
N SER A 2 -14.06 8.87 -3.56
CA SER A 2 -15.43 8.59 -3.11
C SER A 2 -15.59 8.58 -1.57
N PHE A 3 -14.60 8.10 -0.83
CA PHE A 3 -14.67 8.03 0.63
C PHE A 3 -14.68 9.42 1.28
N PHE A 4 -13.86 10.35 0.79
CA PHE A 4 -13.84 11.72 1.31
C PHE A 4 -15.16 12.47 1.07
N ARG A 5 -15.94 12.08 0.05
CA ARG A 5 -17.28 12.63 -0.19
C ARG A 5 -18.33 12.10 0.77
N GLN A 6 -18.07 11.00 1.45
CA GLN A 6 -18.95 10.37 2.43
C GLN A 6 -18.65 10.79 3.87
N LEU A 7 -17.57 11.55 4.09
CA LEU A 7 -17.27 12.10 5.40
C LEU A 7 -18.37 13.11 5.78
N PRO A 8 -18.96 12.98 6.98
CA PRO A 8 -19.98 13.92 7.44
C PRO A 8 -19.32 15.28 7.69
N TRP A 9 -19.52 16.21 6.77
CA TRP A 9 -19.06 17.60 6.89
C TRP A 9 -19.63 18.31 8.11
N GLU A 10 -20.77 17.84 8.58
CA GLU A 10 -21.43 18.25 9.82
C GLU A 10 -20.50 18.10 11.04
N MET A 11 -19.60 17.11 11.05
CA MET A 11 -18.62 16.94 12.14
C MET A 11 -17.51 17.99 12.11
N GLU A 12 -17.12 18.46 10.94
CA GLU A 12 -16.19 19.59 10.82
C GLU A 12 -16.86 20.88 11.30
N GLU A 13 -18.11 21.11 10.89
CA GLU A 13 -18.89 22.27 11.31
C GLU A 13 -19.13 22.26 12.82
N ALA A 14 -19.49 21.12 13.40
CA ALA A 14 -19.65 20.96 14.85
C ALA A 14 -18.36 21.30 15.61
N ALA A 15 -17.23 20.76 15.18
CA ALA A 15 -15.94 21.05 15.79
C ALA A 15 -15.58 22.54 15.71
N ARG A 16 -15.98 23.21 14.63
CA ARG A 16 -15.76 24.66 14.46
C ARG A 16 -16.69 25.50 15.35
N VAL A 17 -17.91 25.04 15.57
CA VAL A 17 -18.83 25.67 16.54
C VAL A 17 -18.27 25.56 17.95
N ASP A 18 -17.61 24.43 18.29
CA ASP A 18 -16.89 24.22 19.55
C ASP A 18 -15.56 25.01 19.64
N GLY A 19 -15.25 25.86 18.66
CA GLY A 19 -14.10 26.77 18.68
C GLY A 19 -12.83 26.20 18.05
N ALA A 20 -12.88 25.02 17.42
CA ALA A 20 -11.71 24.47 16.73
C ALA A 20 -11.40 25.24 15.44
N THR A 21 -10.12 25.48 15.18
CA THR A 21 -9.66 25.97 13.88
C THR A 21 -9.83 24.85 12.82
N ARG A 22 -9.87 25.20 11.54
CA ARG A 22 -9.97 24.23 10.44
C ARG A 22 -8.90 23.16 10.52
N GLY A 23 -7.67 23.52 10.88
CA GLY A 23 -6.57 22.57 11.04
C GLY A 23 -6.76 21.62 12.22
N GLN A 24 -7.33 22.11 13.32
CA GLN A 24 -7.68 21.29 14.49
C GLN A 24 -8.84 20.35 14.17
N ALA A 25 -9.91 20.82 13.54
CA ALA A 25 -11.03 19.99 13.10
C ALA A 25 -10.56 18.87 12.14
N PHE A 26 -9.69 19.21 11.19
CA PHE A 26 -9.11 18.20 10.30
C PHE A 26 -8.30 17.13 11.05
N ARG A 27 -7.36 17.55 11.93
CA ARG A 27 -6.43 16.62 12.59
C ARG A 27 -7.09 15.81 13.71
N LEU A 28 -8.03 16.40 14.44
CA LEU A 28 -8.61 15.78 15.63
C LEU A 28 -9.93 15.04 15.35
N VAL A 29 -10.63 15.40 14.27
CA VAL A 29 -11.93 14.81 13.92
C VAL A 29 -11.86 14.06 12.59
N LEU A 30 -11.54 14.74 11.49
CA LEU A 30 -11.61 14.14 10.16
C LEU A 30 -10.53 13.08 9.91
N LEU A 31 -9.30 13.34 10.32
CA LEU A 31 -8.19 12.42 10.07
C LEU A 31 -8.33 11.08 10.82
N PRO A 32 -8.69 11.04 12.12
CA PRO A 32 -8.97 9.78 12.81
C PRO A 32 -10.14 9.01 12.19
N LEU A 33 -11.18 9.71 11.75
CA LEU A 33 -12.34 9.11 11.10
C LEU A 33 -11.99 8.52 9.72
N ALA A 34 -11.13 9.20 8.97
CA ALA A 34 -10.64 8.74 7.67
C ALA A 34 -9.54 7.68 7.76
N ALA A 35 -8.85 7.55 8.89
CA ALA A 35 -7.69 6.69 9.06
C ALA A 35 -7.93 5.23 8.62
N PRO A 36 -9.04 4.55 8.96
CA PRO A 36 -9.27 3.17 8.53
C PRO A 36 -9.28 3.01 7.01
N ALA A 37 -9.93 3.93 6.30
CA ALA A 37 -10.01 3.90 4.84
C ALA A 37 -8.68 4.27 4.18
N LEU A 38 -7.94 5.23 4.74
CA LEU A 38 -6.60 5.59 4.29
C LEU A 38 -5.64 4.42 4.42
N PHE A 39 -5.64 3.72 5.57
CA PHE A 39 -4.82 2.53 5.78
C PHE A 39 -5.16 1.42 4.80
N THR A 40 -6.43 1.13 4.56
CA THR A 40 -6.84 0.11 3.59
C THR A 40 -6.38 0.45 2.18
N THR A 41 -6.58 1.70 1.75
CA THR A 41 -6.15 2.16 0.43
C THR A 41 -4.62 2.11 0.29
N ALA A 42 -3.89 2.50 1.33
CA ALA A 42 -2.43 2.45 1.34
C ALA A 42 -1.90 1.02 1.21
N ILE A 43 -2.52 0.04 1.90
CA ILE A 43 -2.14 -1.36 1.81
C ILE A 43 -2.41 -1.91 0.41
N LEU A 44 -3.57 -1.63 -0.17
CA LEU A 44 -3.90 -2.08 -1.53
C LEU A 44 -2.97 -1.45 -2.57
N ALA A 45 -2.67 -0.16 -2.44
CA ALA A 45 -1.71 0.52 -3.29
C ALA A 45 -0.30 -0.07 -3.15
N PHE A 46 0.12 -0.38 -1.92
CA PHE A 46 1.41 -1.04 -1.67
C PHE A 46 1.48 -2.41 -2.35
N ILE A 47 0.45 -3.26 -2.20
CA ILE A 47 0.40 -4.59 -2.84
C ILE A 47 0.45 -4.44 -4.36
N ALA A 48 -0.30 -3.51 -4.94
CA ALA A 48 -0.30 -3.26 -6.37
C ALA A 48 1.09 -2.81 -6.86
N THR A 49 1.71 -1.86 -6.17
CA THR A 49 3.05 -1.35 -6.51
C THR A 49 4.14 -2.42 -6.31
N TRP A 50 4.00 -3.25 -5.26
CA TRP A 50 4.94 -4.34 -4.99
C TRP A 50 4.95 -5.40 -6.10
N ASN A 51 3.80 -5.64 -6.71
CA ASN A 51 3.66 -6.58 -7.83
C ASN A 51 3.95 -5.96 -9.20
N GLU A 52 4.22 -4.65 -9.25
CA GLU A 52 4.53 -3.98 -10.51
C GLU A 52 5.89 -4.44 -11.04
N PHE A 53 5.88 -5.01 -12.23
CA PHE A 53 7.07 -5.56 -12.88
C PHE A 53 7.27 -5.01 -14.29
N MET A 54 6.23 -5.01 -15.09
CA MET A 54 6.34 -4.73 -16.53
C MET A 54 6.74 -3.29 -16.82
N LEU A 55 6.06 -2.33 -16.24
CA LEU A 55 6.38 -0.91 -16.41
C LEU A 55 7.69 -0.57 -15.71
N ALA A 56 7.90 -1.11 -14.51
CA ALA A 56 9.13 -0.91 -13.77
C ALA A 56 10.35 -1.41 -14.53
N LYS A 57 10.27 -2.59 -15.18
CA LYS A 57 11.36 -3.15 -16.00
C LYS A 57 11.70 -2.27 -17.20
N GLN A 58 10.70 -1.60 -17.77
CA GLN A 58 10.86 -0.73 -18.93
C GLN A 58 11.39 0.66 -18.59
N LEU A 59 10.93 1.21 -17.47
CA LEU A 59 11.15 2.61 -17.12
C LEU A 59 12.25 2.81 -16.09
N SER A 60 12.64 1.78 -15.32
CA SER A 60 13.69 1.91 -14.31
C SER A 60 15.09 1.71 -14.89
N SER A 61 16.05 2.42 -14.32
CA SER A 61 17.47 2.24 -14.57
C SER A 61 18.09 1.33 -13.50
N ASN A 62 19.31 0.81 -13.77
CA ASN A 62 20.02 -0.07 -12.83
C ASN A 62 20.23 0.54 -11.43
N ALA A 63 20.21 1.87 -11.31
CA ALA A 63 20.38 2.55 -10.02
C ALA A 63 19.08 2.65 -9.19
N THR A 64 17.91 2.46 -9.81
CA THR A 64 16.60 2.72 -9.18
C THR A 64 15.57 1.63 -9.49
N GLU A 65 16.00 0.42 -9.76
CA GLU A 65 15.07 -0.65 -10.08
C GLU A 65 14.40 -1.25 -8.83
N PRO A 66 13.11 -1.58 -8.92
CA PRO A 66 12.41 -2.32 -7.88
C PRO A 66 12.98 -3.71 -7.68
N VAL A 67 12.80 -4.25 -6.49
CA VAL A 67 13.32 -5.56 -6.10
C VAL A 67 12.83 -6.72 -6.99
N THR A 68 11.61 -6.64 -7.50
CA THR A 68 11.03 -7.61 -8.45
C THR A 68 11.78 -7.64 -9.77
N VAL A 69 12.20 -6.48 -10.26
CA VAL A 69 13.02 -6.35 -11.48
C VAL A 69 14.45 -6.80 -11.22
N ALA A 70 15.02 -6.42 -10.08
CA ALA A 70 16.37 -6.82 -9.69
C ALA A 70 16.52 -8.34 -9.62
N ILE A 71 15.54 -9.05 -9.03
CA ILE A 71 15.54 -10.52 -8.99
C ILE A 71 15.48 -11.12 -10.40
N ALA A 72 14.65 -10.56 -11.28
CA ALA A 72 14.51 -11.06 -12.64
C ALA A 72 15.75 -10.83 -13.51
N ARG A 73 16.57 -9.82 -13.18
CA ARG A 73 17.85 -9.52 -13.84
C ARG A 73 19.05 -10.19 -13.17
N PHE A 74 18.83 -10.88 -12.06
CA PHE A 74 19.89 -11.50 -11.31
C PHE A 74 20.58 -12.57 -12.16
N SER A 75 21.83 -12.36 -12.47
CA SER A 75 22.70 -13.29 -13.24
C SER A 75 23.73 -13.93 -12.33
N GLY A 76 24.03 -15.18 -12.58
CA GLY A 76 25.07 -15.90 -11.85
C GLY A 76 26.48 -15.41 -12.16
N PRO A 77 27.49 -15.96 -11.49
CA PRO A 77 28.92 -15.63 -11.70
C PRO A 77 29.42 -15.98 -13.08
N SER A 78 28.72 -16.84 -13.83
CA SER A 78 29.05 -17.18 -15.22
C SER A 78 27.81 -17.15 -16.11
N ALA A 79 27.99 -16.83 -17.39
CA ALA A 79 26.93 -16.76 -18.39
C ALA A 79 26.25 -18.12 -18.66
N PHE A 80 26.85 -19.22 -18.21
CA PHE A 80 26.37 -20.60 -18.43
C PHE A 80 25.66 -21.19 -17.18
N GLU A 81 25.71 -20.50 -16.05
CA GLU A 81 25.16 -21.01 -14.80
C GLU A 81 24.03 -20.11 -14.32
N TYR A 82 22.83 -20.61 -14.41
CA TYR A 82 21.65 -19.91 -13.91
C TYR A 82 21.53 -20.09 -12.39
N PRO A 83 21.58 -19.01 -11.58
CA PRO A 83 21.71 -19.09 -10.13
C PRO A 83 20.37 -19.36 -9.44
N TYR A 84 19.73 -20.50 -9.71
CA TYR A 84 18.41 -20.86 -9.17
C TYR A 84 18.34 -20.73 -7.66
N ALA A 85 19.35 -21.22 -6.95
CA ALA A 85 19.35 -21.18 -5.48
C ALA A 85 19.33 -19.74 -4.95
N ALA A 86 20.13 -18.87 -5.55
CA ALA A 86 20.18 -17.46 -5.15
C ALA A 86 18.88 -16.71 -5.49
N ILE A 87 18.29 -16.98 -6.65
CA ILE A 87 17.00 -16.40 -7.06
C ILE A 87 15.89 -16.86 -6.11
N MET A 88 15.84 -18.14 -5.76
CA MET A 88 14.84 -18.67 -4.81
C MET A 88 15.03 -18.09 -3.41
N ALA A 89 16.28 -17.95 -2.95
CA ALA A 89 16.58 -17.32 -1.67
C ALA A 89 16.15 -15.83 -1.66
N ALA A 90 16.48 -15.09 -2.71
CA ALA A 90 16.09 -13.68 -2.85
C ALA A 90 14.56 -13.55 -2.90
N GLY A 91 13.86 -14.37 -3.68
CA GLY A 91 12.39 -14.39 -3.75
C GLY A 91 11.75 -14.66 -2.39
N THR A 92 12.30 -15.61 -1.64
CA THR A 92 11.83 -15.92 -0.28
C THR A 92 12.00 -14.71 0.65
N LEU A 93 13.19 -14.09 0.66
CA LEU A 93 13.47 -12.93 1.49
C LEU A 93 12.53 -11.75 1.16
N VAL A 94 12.28 -11.51 -0.12
CA VAL A 94 11.42 -10.42 -0.59
C VAL A 94 9.94 -10.66 -0.27
N THR A 95 9.53 -11.92 -0.15
CA THR A 95 8.16 -12.28 0.21
C THR A 95 7.88 -12.06 1.71
N ILE A 96 8.89 -12.17 2.58
CA ILE A 96 8.73 -12.03 4.03
C ILE A 96 8.04 -10.70 4.44
N PRO A 97 8.51 -9.52 4.03
CA PRO A 97 7.88 -8.25 4.42
C PRO A 97 6.43 -8.14 3.94
N LEU A 98 6.13 -8.68 2.76
CA LEU A 98 4.76 -8.72 2.25
C LEU A 98 3.85 -9.60 3.10
N VAL A 99 4.31 -10.81 3.45
CA VAL A 99 3.56 -11.73 4.32
C VAL A 99 3.33 -11.12 5.70
N ILE A 100 4.36 -10.53 6.30
CA ILE A 100 4.23 -9.85 7.60
C ILE A 100 3.19 -8.73 7.51
N MET A 101 3.26 -7.91 6.48
CA MET A 101 2.31 -6.81 6.28
C MET A 101 0.88 -7.34 6.13
N VAL A 102 0.66 -8.36 5.31
CA VAL A 102 -0.66 -8.97 5.12
C VAL A 102 -1.18 -9.57 6.43
N LEU A 103 -0.38 -10.33 7.17
CA LEU A 103 -0.78 -10.92 8.45
C LEU A 103 -1.15 -9.87 9.51
N VAL A 104 -0.39 -8.78 9.59
CA VAL A 104 -0.67 -7.68 10.53
C VAL A 104 -1.94 -6.92 10.16
N PHE A 105 -2.15 -6.67 8.87
CA PHE A 105 -3.23 -5.80 8.40
C PHE A 105 -4.43 -6.54 7.79
N GLN A 106 -4.44 -7.90 7.75
CA GLN A 106 -5.50 -8.69 7.13
C GLN A 106 -6.92 -8.30 7.56
N ARG A 107 -7.12 -8.01 8.85
CA ARG A 107 -8.44 -7.60 9.37
C ARG A 107 -8.91 -6.27 8.78
N ARG A 108 -7.99 -5.33 8.57
CA ARG A 108 -8.28 -4.01 7.97
C ARG A 108 -8.49 -4.10 6.46
N ILE A 109 -7.75 -5.00 5.80
CA ILE A 109 -7.91 -5.27 4.36
C ILE A 109 -9.30 -5.82 4.08
N VAL A 110 -9.74 -6.83 4.85
CA VAL A 110 -11.07 -7.43 4.69
C VAL A 110 -12.17 -6.41 4.99
N ALA A 111 -12.05 -5.64 6.08
CA ALA A 111 -13.03 -4.60 6.42
C ALA A 111 -13.17 -3.54 5.32
N GLY A 112 -12.06 -3.15 4.69
CA GLY A 112 -12.08 -2.17 3.61
C GLY A 112 -12.67 -2.70 2.30
N LEU A 113 -12.43 -3.96 1.98
CA LEU A 113 -13.00 -4.61 0.79
C LEU A 113 -14.51 -4.82 0.93
N THR A 114 -14.98 -5.20 2.13
CA THR A 114 -16.40 -5.39 2.39
C THR A 114 -17.16 -4.06 2.43
N ALA A 115 -16.59 -3.01 2.99
CA ALA A 115 -17.19 -1.66 2.99
C ALA A 115 -17.32 -1.06 1.58
N GLY A 116 -16.44 -1.43 0.65
CA GLY A 116 -16.51 -1.01 -0.76
C GLY A 116 -17.40 -1.89 -1.64
N GLY A 117 -17.72 -3.11 -1.20
CA GLY A 117 -18.46 -4.11 -1.98
C GLY A 117 -19.98 -4.12 -1.72
N VAL A 118 -20.45 -3.48 -0.68
CA VAL A 118 -21.90 -3.40 -0.39
C VAL A 118 -22.48 -2.10 -0.96
N LYS A 119 -22.58 -2.07 -2.29
CA LYS A 119 -23.56 -1.26 -3.01
C LYS A 119 -24.31 -2.22 -3.93
N ALA A 120 -25.22 -2.94 -3.33
CA ALA A 120 -26.38 -3.46 -4.06
C ALA A 120 -27.52 -2.49 -3.85
#